data_3f769eb4ef1dae0407571b1140a12dc4
#
_entry.id   3f769eb4ef1dae0407571b1140a12dc4
#
_cell.length_a   1.000
_cell.length_b   1.000
_cell.length_c   1.000
_cell.angle_alpha   90.00
_cell.angle_beta   90.00
_cell.angle_gamma   90.00
#
_symmetry.space_group_name_H-M   'P 1'
#
loop_
_entity.id
_entity.type
_entity.pdbx_description
1 polymer ?
#
loop_
_entity_poly.entity_id
_entity_poly.type
_entity_poly.pdbx_seq_one_letter_code
_entity_poly.pdbx_strand_id
1 'polypeptide(L)'
;MMGFEDNNDAYHFTCRHVEMPQTDENRTYYTLNLVFDRDTTFKNFKRDFSLFTFKSRFYSYDKLNYLDENGNTQIVDISKKYRAPQYYKLCSDGGYFGYFGVENYEENLINNKIFMANYALIVKNSEIVRNGEAENVACVFKDKYVKSDNENVGALTLDYTDVSFKAGDSITVDFILLPWGVGNETTDENVRTVREDSAIKAARITKGNSVYDTYVPMVQAKDNKAEFTVKGGMNNIAVRLNGFTSYQKPDIFILINGEWVDFDLSSANGYDGYTVYYDKDKGLYDFSFVYTSTDSDKEYTFKIEQ
;
A
#
# COMPACT_ATOMS: atom_id res chain seq x y z
N MET A 1 -2.81 -16.88 -6.53
CA MET A 1 -4.28 -16.98 -6.30
C MET A 1 -4.45 -17.42 -4.85
N MET A 2 -4.87 -16.55 -3.96
CA MET A 2 -5.24 -16.93 -2.60
C MET A 2 -6.76 -17.03 -2.57
N GLY A 3 -7.27 -18.25 -2.53
CA GLY A 3 -8.68 -18.50 -2.26
C GLY A 3 -8.86 -18.65 -0.77
N PHE A 4 -9.73 -17.88 -0.18
CA PHE A 4 -10.27 -18.15 1.15
C PHE A 4 -11.53 -19.00 0.96
N GLU A 5 -11.41 -20.30 1.11
CA GLU A 5 -12.57 -21.15 1.24
C GLU A 5 -13.07 -21.05 2.68
N ASP A 6 -14.15 -20.32 2.88
CA ASP A 6 -15.01 -20.54 4.03
C ASP A 6 -15.88 -21.78 3.73
N ASN A 7 -16.06 -22.65 4.71
CA ASN A 7 -16.85 -23.89 4.60
C ASN A 7 -18.34 -23.67 4.23
N ASN A 8 -18.74 -22.43 3.96
CA ASN A 8 -20.12 -22.05 3.63
C ASN A 8 -20.29 -21.44 2.24
N ASP A 9 -19.30 -21.48 1.36
CA ASP A 9 -19.38 -20.85 0.01
C ASP A 9 -19.77 -19.36 0.03
N ALA A 10 -19.50 -18.65 1.13
CA ALA A 10 -20.12 -17.35 1.40
C ALA A 10 -19.46 -16.20 0.64
N TYR A 11 -18.18 -16.30 0.30
CA TYR A 11 -17.44 -15.17 -0.29
C TYR A 11 -16.60 -15.66 -1.47
N HIS A 12 -16.89 -15.14 -2.66
CA HIS A 12 -16.11 -15.41 -3.85
C HIS A 12 -15.60 -14.11 -4.44
N PHE A 13 -14.28 -13.97 -4.51
CA PHE A 13 -13.62 -12.84 -5.15
C PHE A 13 -12.26 -13.24 -5.69
N THR A 14 -11.85 -12.57 -6.76
CA THR A 14 -10.46 -12.58 -7.23
C THR A 14 -9.69 -11.48 -6.52
N CYS A 15 -8.61 -11.86 -5.83
CA CYS A 15 -7.71 -10.89 -5.20
C CYS A 15 -6.48 -10.69 -6.09
N ARG A 16 -6.23 -9.44 -6.45
CA ARG A 16 -4.97 -9.01 -7.01
C ARG A 16 -4.19 -8.25 -5.95
N HIS A 17 -2.99 -8.72 -5.70
CA HIS A 17 -2.07 -8.11 -4.76
C HIS A 17 -0.80 -7.70 -5.52
N VAL A 18 -0.41 -6.44 -5.41
CA VAL A 18 0.84 -5.91 -5.94
C VAL A 18 1.64 -5.38 -4.76
N GLU A 19 2.86 -5.86 -4.63
CA GLU A 19 3.80 -5.44 -3.60
C GLU A 19 5.07 -4.93 -4.29
N MET A 20 5.50 -3.72 -3.94
CA MET A 20 6.73 -3.12 -4.46
C MET A 20 7.57 -2.57 -3.30
N PRO A 21 8.55 -3.36 -2.82
CA PRO A 21 9.53 -2.87 -1.87
C PRO A 21 10.42 -1.83 -2.54
N GLN A 22 10.74 -0.77 -1.82
CA GLN A 22 11.71 0.23 -2.24
C GLN A 22 13.09 -0.17 -1.73
N THR A 23 14.10 -0.12 -2.60
CA THR A 23 15.43 -0.66 -2.28
C THR A 23 16.26 0.24 -1.37
N ASP A 24 15.97 1.51 -1.33
CA ASP A 24 16.73 2.54 -0.60
C ASP A 24 15.91 3.21 0.52
N GLU A 25 14.69 2.77 0.72
CA GLU A 25 13.79 3.28 1.75
C GLU A 25 13.08 2.12 2.47
N ASN A 26 12.81 2.31 3.75
CA ASN A 26 12.07 1.32 4.56
C ASN A 26 10.56 1.34 4.24
N ARG A 27 10.20 1.38 2.97
CA ARG A 27 8.81 1.45 2.52
C ARG A 27 8.48 0.29 1.60
N THR A 28 7.30 -0.25 1.76
CA THR A 28 6.72 -1.19 0.80
C THR A 28 5.35 -0.68 0.38
N TYR A 29 5.18 -0.48 -0.92
CA TYR A 29 3.91 -0.08 -1.50
C TYR A 29 3.05 -1.29 -1.81
N TYR A 30 1.77 -1.20 -1.44
CA TYR A 30 0.78 -2.25 -1.65
C TYR A 30 -0.42 -1.73 -2.39
N THR A 31 -0.91 -2.51 -3.34
CA THR A 31 -2.25 -2.40 -3.90
C THR A 31 -2.98 -3.71 -3.68
N LEU A 32 -4.15 -3.65 -3.05
CA LEU A 32 -5.11 -4.73 -2.98
C LEU A 32 -6.30 -4.38 -3.85
N ASN A 33 -6.60 -5.23 -4.82
CA ASN A 33 -7.81 -5.11 -5.63
C ASN A 33 -8.59 -6.42 -5.53
N LEU A 34 -9.80 -6.34 -4.99
CA LEU A 34 -10.74 -7.45 -4.85
C LEU A 34 -11.87 -7.25 -5.84
N VAL A 35 -12.11 -8.23 -6.70
CA VAL A 35 -13.24 -8.24 -7.63
C VAL A 35 -14.17 -9.38 -7.25
N PHE A 36 -15.43 -9.09 -6.99
CA PHE A 36 -16.41 -10.09 -6.60
C PHE A 36 -16.86 -10.90 -7.81
N ASP A 37 -16.80 -12.22 -7.72
CA ASP A 37 -17.17 -13.14 -8.81
C ASP A 37 -18.66 -13.46 -8.80
N ARG A 38 -19.35 -13.19 -7.69
CA ARG A 38 -20.80 -13.35 -7.51
C ARG A 38 -21.36 -12.34 -6.51
N ASP A 39 -22.68 -12.22 -6.48
CA ASP A 39 -23.37 -11.40 -5.51
C ASP A 39 -23.03 -11.86 -4.07
N THR A 40 -22.55 -10.94 -3.27
CA THR A 40 -22.04 -11.20 -1.92
C THR A 40 -22.57 -10.17 -0.95
N THR A 41 -23.08 -10.59 0.20
CA THR A 41 -23.60 -9.70 1.24
C THR A 41 -22.88 -9.94 2.56
N PHE A 42 -22.36 -8.87 3.14
CA PHE A 42 -21.75 -8.85 4.46
C PHE A 42 -22.72 -8.20 5.45
N LYS A 43 -22.98 -8.87 6.58
CA LYS A 43 -23.81 -8.32 7.67
C LYS A 43 -23.04 -7.52 8.69
N ASN A 44 -21.74 -7.62 8.72
CA ASN A 44 -20.86 -6.82 9.58
C ASN A 44 -19.47 -6.77 9.00
N PHE A 45 -19.33 -6.06 7.88
CA PHE A 45 -18.10 -6.04 7.09
C PHE A 45 -16.88 -5.71 7.94
N LYS A 46 -16.90 -4.59 8.69
CA LYS A 46 -15.74 -4.15 9.47
C LYS A 46 -15.35 -5.09 10.60
N ARG A 47 -16.28 -5.90 11.09
CA ARG A 47 -15.98 -6.92 12.10
C ARG A 47 -15.42 -8.18 11.46
N ASP A 48 -16.04 -8.65 10.41
CA ASP A 48 -15.87 -10.01 9.91
C ASP A 48 -14.89 -10.09 8.74
N PHE A 49 -14.64 -8.97 8.04
CA PHE A 49 -13.73 -8.91 6.92
C PHE A 49 -12.52 -8.03 7.19
N SER A 50 -11.35 -8.45 6.74
CA SER A 50 -10.09 -7.71 6.87
C SER A 50 -9.37 -7.72 5.53
N LEU A 51 -9.08 -6.53 5.02
CA LEU A 51 -8.32 -6.34 3.78
C LEU A 51 -6.85 -6.69 3.97
N PHE A 52 -6.30 -6.30 5.11
CA PHE A 52 -4.93 -6.59 5.49
C PHE A 52 -4.88 -6.83 6.99
N THR A 53 -4.14 -7.86 7.40
CA THR A 53 -3.98 -8.21 8.82
C THR A 53 -2.51 -8.38 9.13
N PHE A 54 -2.08 -7.82 10.25
CA PHE A 54 -0.74 -8.02 10.77
C PHE A 54 -0.79 -8.40 12.24
N LYS A 55 0.20 -9.14 12.65
CA LYS A 55 0.32 -9.68 13.98
C LYS A 55 1.67 -9.36 14.55
N SER A 56 1.69 -8.86 15.77
CA SER A 56 2.88 -8.70 16.57
C SER A 56 3.00 -9.88 17.53
N ARG A 57 3.91 -10.80 17.27
CA ARG A 57 4.26 -11.87 18.19
C ARG A 57 5.28 -11.39 19.20
N PHE A 58 5.16 -11.86 20.44
CA PHE A 58 6.11 -11.71 21.55
C PHE A 58 6.12 -10.39 22.30
N TYR A 59 5.74 -9.26 21.68
CA TYR A 59 5.73 -7.97 22.36
C TYR A 59 4.43 -7.24 22.05
N SER A 60 3.86 -6.66 23.09
CA SER A 60 2.72 -5.77 22.94
C SER A 60 3.23 -4.36 22.82
N TYR A 61 2.87 -3.68 21.76
CA TYR A 61 3.02 -2.23 21.68
C TYR A 61 2.15 -1.58 22.75
N ASP A 62 2.59 -0.46 23.30
CA ASP A 62 1.86 0.27 24.33
C ASP A 62 1.13 1.51 23.79
N LYS A 63 1.52 1.96 22.61
CA LYS A 63 0.91 3.11 21.95
C LYS A 63 0.45 2.79 20.53
N LEU A 64 -0.71 3.35 20.18
CA LEU A 64 -1.22 3.45 18.82
C LEU A 64 -1.32 4.93 18.46
N ASN A 65 -0.77 5.30 17.32
CA ASN A 65 -0.94 6.61 16.72
C ASN A 65 -1.73 6.47 15.43
N TYR A 66 -2.72 7.34 15.20
CA TYR A 66 -3.48 7.35 13.96
C TYR A 66 -3.98 8.74 13.59
N LEU A 67 -4.22 8.96 12.30
CA LEU A 67 -4.87 10.16 11.78
C LEU A 67 -6.37 9.88 11.67
N ASP A 68 -7.16 10.55 12.50
CA ASP A 68 -8.61 10.35 12.56
C ASP A 68 -9.35 10.97 11.34
N GLU A 69 -10.64 10.69 11.22
CA GLU A 69 -11.48 11.16 10.13
C GLU A 69 -11.55 12.70 9.98
N ASN A 70 -11.17 13.44 11.00
CA ASN A 70 -11.10 14.89 11.00
C ASN A 70 -9.71 15.44 10.66
N GLY A 71 -8.73 14.55 10.39
CA GLY A 71 -7.34 14.92 10.12
C GLY A 71 -6.54 15.26 11.38
N ASN A 72 -7.00 14.86 12.57
CA ASN A 72 -6.28 15.07 13.81
C ASN A 72 -5.45 13.84 14.18
N THR A 73 -4.21 14.07 14.59
CA THR A 73 -3.37 13.01 15.14
C THR A 73 -3.87 12.60 16.52
N GLN A 74 -4.13 11.32 16.70
CA GLN A 74 -4.55 10.71 17.95
C GLN A 74 -3.47 9.75 18.46
N ILE A 75 -3.21 9.78 19.77
CA ILE A 75 -2.33 8.82 20.45
C ILE A 75 -3.16 8.09 21.49
N VAL A 76 -3.21 6.78 21.37
CA VAL A 76 -4.01 5.92 22.26
C VAL A 76 -3.09 5.00 23.05
N ASP A 77 -3.26 4.96 24.37
CA ASP A 77 -2.61 3.97 25.22
C ASP A 77 -3.29 2.61 25.02
N ILE A 78 -2.56 1.66 24.51
CA ILE A 78 -2.99 0.28 24.25
C ILE A 78 -2.27 -0.74 25.15
N SER A 79 -1.56 -0.29 26.15
CA SER A 79 -0.81 -1.15 27.10
C SER A 79 -1.71 -2.13 27.87
N LYS A 80 -3.01 -1.82 28.02
CA LYS A 80 -3.96 -2.69 28.68
C LYS A 80 -4.22 -3.95 27.87
N LYS A 81 -3.72 -5.06 28.36
CA LYS A 81 -3.97 -6.41 27.82
C LYS A 81 -5.44 -6.81 28.03
N TYR A 82 -5.96 -7.69 27.17
CA TYR A 82 -7.33 -8.26 27.26
C TYR A 82 -8.46 -7.26 27.00
N ARG A 83 -8.34 -6.46 25.95
CA ARG A 83 -9.39 -5.54 25.51
C ARG A 83 -10.25 -6.14 24.38
N ALA A 84 -11.49 -5.74 24.33
CA ALA A 84 -12.35 -5.99 23.18
C ALA A 84 -11.77 -5.30 21.93
N PRO A 85 -12.07 -5.78 20.71
CA PRO A 85 -11.69 -5.09 19.50
C PRO A 85 -12.11 -3.64 19.51
N GLN A 86 -11.19 -2.75 19.17
CA GLN A 86 -11.42 -1.32 19.01
C GLN A 86 -11.37 -0.99 17.52
N TYR A 87 -12.12 0.02 17.11
CA TYR A 87 -12.24 0.45 15.73
C TYR A 87 -11.90 1.93 15.64
N TYR A 88 -10.93 2.26 14.83
CA TYR A 88 -10.44 3.63 14.63
C TYR A 88 -10.66 4.02 13.18
N LYS A 89 -11.54 4.97 12.94
CA LYS A 89 -11.80 5.48 11.58
C LYS A 89 -10.68 6.40 11.17
N LEU A 90 -10.10 6.13 10.02
CA LEU A 90 -8.97 6.87 9.47
C LEU A 90 -9.46 7.99 8.56
N CYS A 91 -8.63 9.02 8.40
CA CYS A 91 -8.83 10.04 7.40
C CYS A 91 -8.92 9.39 6.00
N SER A 92 -9.81 9.86 5.15
CA SER A 92 -9.99 9.32 3.80
C SER A 92 -8.86 9.71 2.85
N ASP A 93 -8.12 10.76 3.16
CA ASP A 93 -6.96 11.22 2.42
C ASP A 93 -5.71 11.16 3.30
N GLY A 94 -4.83 10.21 3.01
CA GLY A 94 -3.58 10.02 3.74
C GLY A 94 -3.75 9.50 5.17
N GLY A 95 -4.88 8.86 5.48
CA GLY A 95 -5.11 8.26 6.80
C GLY A 95 -4.05 7.22 7.14
N TYR A 96 -3.53 7.26 8.35
CA TYR A 96 -2.53 6.30 8.81
C TYR A 96 -2.84 5.81 10.22
N PHE A 97 -2.24 4.68 10.55
CA PHE A 97 -2.06 4.24 11.92
C PHE A 97 -0.67 3.63 12.09
N GLY A 98 -0.15 3.67 13.29
CA GLY A 98 1.16 3.09 13.61
C GLY A 98 1.21 2.58 15.04
N TYR A 99 1.91 1.48 15.24
CA TYR A 99 2.25 0.94 16.53
C TYR A 99 3.65 1.36 16.94
N PHE A 100 3.81 1.78 18.19
CA PHE A 100 5.09 2.13 18.77
C PHE A 100 5.11 2.00 20.28
N GLY A 101 6.33 2.09 20.87
CA GLY A 101 6.53 1.86 22.27
C GLY A 101 6.42 0.38 22.63
N VAL A 102 7.51 -0.33 22.54
CA VAL A 102 7.60 -1.72 22.99
C VAL A 102 7.85 -1.73 24.49
N GLU A 103 6.93 -2.30 25.26
CA GLU A 103 7.10 -2.47 26.69
C GLU A 103 8.42 -3.21 27.01
N ASN A 104 9.17 -2.67 27.98
CA ASN A 104 10.44 -3.26 28.45
C ASN A 104 11.48 -3.46 27.32
N TYR A 105 11.57 -2.53 26.40
CA TYR A 105 12.51 -2.59 25.28
C TYR A 105 13.95 -2.89 25.71
N GLU A 106 14.47 -2.15 26.70
CA GLU A 106 15.85 -2.34 27.16
C GLU A 106 16.09 -3.70 27.80
N GLU A 107 15.16 -4.20 28.63
CA GLU A 107 15.23 -5.54 29.19
C GLU A 107 15.19 -6.62 28.12
N ASN A 108 14.36 -6.45 27.11
CA ASN A 108 14.30 -7.37 26.00
C ASN A 108 15.56 -7.35 25.15
N LEU A 109 16.20 -6.20 24.97
CA LEU A 109 17.50 -6.06 24.30
C LEU A 109 18.58 -6.86 25.01
N ILE A 110 18.69 -6.68 26.33
CA ILE A 110 19.68 -7.36 27.17
C ILE A 110 19.50 -8.90 27.13
N ASN A 111 18.27 -9.35 27.07
CA ASN A 111 17.94 -10.78 27.06
C ASN A 111 17.96 -11.42 25.65
N ASN A 112 18.50 -10.74 24.65
CA ASN A 112 18.52 -11.21 23.24
C ASN A 112 17.15 -11.67 22.71
N LYS A 113 16.09 -11.06 23.17
CA LYS A 113 14.76 -11.30 22.61
C LYS A 113 14.60 -10.55 21.29
N ILE A 114 13.82 -11.13 20.38
CA ILE A 114 13.59 -10.55 19.06
C ILE A 114 12.85 -9.22 19.20
N PHE A 115 13.39 -8.18 18.57
CA PHE A 115 12.79 -6.85 18.52
C PHE A 115 11.86 -6.73 17.35
N MET A 116 10.78 -6.01 17.56
CA MET A 116 9.95 -5.52 16.49
C MET A 116 10.19 -4.01 16.32
N ALA A 117 10.48 -3.60 15.11
CA ALA A 117 10.49 -2.19 14.77
C ALA A 117 9.11 -1.59 14.99
N ASN A 118 9.05 -0.31 15.33
CA ASN A 118 7.85 0.47 15.17
C ASN A 118 7.44 0.45 13.70
N TYR A 119 6.15 0.45 13.41
CA TYR A 119 5.68 0.50 12.02
C TYR A 119 4.36 1.23 11.90
N ALA A 120 4.16 1.80 10.72
CA ALA A 120 2.91 2.42 10.31
C ALA A 120 2.39 1.81 9.02
N LEU A 121 1.08 1.88 8.85
CA LEU A 121 0.40 1.68 7.59
C LEU A 121 -0.27 2.99 7.20
N ILE A 122 0.01 3.47 5.98
CA ILE A 122 -0.50 4.74 5.45
C ILE A 122 -1.41 4.42 4.28
N VAL A 123 -2.69 4.72 4.40
CA VAL A 123 -3.67 4.53 3.33
C VAL A 123 -3.57 5.70 2.34
N LYS A 124 -3.32 5.41 1.08
CA LYS A 124 -3.21 6.40 0.01
C LYS A 124 -4.43 6.49 -0.89
N ASN A 125 -5.16 5.41 -0.99
CA ASN A 125 -6.44 5.35 -1.70
C ASN A 125 -7.28 4.24 -1.10
N SER A 126 -8.58 4.45 -1.06
CA SER A 126 -9.55 3.41 -0.72
C SER A 126 -10.83 3.68 -1.48
N GLU A 127 -11.11 2.82 -2.43
CA GLU A 127 -12.21 2.98 -3.36
C GLU A 127 -13.03 1.70 -3.45
N ILE A 128 -14.32 1.83 -3.60
CA ILE A 128 -15.19 0.76 -4.04
C ILE A 128 -15.83 1.15 -5.38
N VAL A 129 -16.00 0.17 -6.24
CA VAL A 129 -16.83 0.32 -7.45
C VAL A 129 -18.05 -0.57 -7.31
N ARG A 130 -19.24 0.02 -7.34
CA ARG A 130 -20.51 -0.70 -7.26
C ARG A 130 -21.43 -0.28 -8.41
N ASN A 131 -21.94 -1.27 -9.15
CA ASN A 131 -22.75 -1.03 -10.33
C ASN A 131 -22.10 -0.09 -11.36
N GLY A 132 -20.76 -0.08 -11.44
CA GLY A 132 -19.99 0.80 -12.32
C GLY A 132 -19.74 2.21 -11.79
N GLU A 133 -20.18 2.54 -10.58
CA GLU A 133 -19.91 3.83 -9.92
C GLU A 133 -18.83 3.68 -8.86
N ALA A 134 -17.82 4.55 -8.93
CA ALA A 134 -16.72 4.62 -7.99
C ALA A 134 -17.05 5.53 -6.80
N GLU A 135 -16.70 5.09 -5.59
CA GLU A 135 -16.88 5.83 -4.34
C GLU A 135 -15.64 5.67 -3.47
N ASN A 136 -15.09 6.78 -2.98
CA ASN A 136 -14.05 6.76 -1.98
C ASN A 136 -14.64 6.43 -0.61
N VAL A 137 -14.03 5.48 0.08
CA VAL A 137 -14.53 4.97 1.36
C VAL A 137 -13.45 5.07 2.42
N ALA A 138 -13.84 5.51 3.61
CA ALA A 138 -12.92 5.57 4.73
C ALA A 138 -12.50 4.15 5.17
N CYS A 139 -11.21 3.98 5.38
CA CYS A 139 -10.67 2.81 6.04
C CYS A 139 -10.87 2.90 7.55
N VAL A 140 -11.01 1.73 8.17
CA VAL A 140 -11.05 1.56 9.61
C VAL A 140 -9.91 0.65 10.03
N PHE A 141 -9.16 1.08 11.02
CA PHE A 141 -8.21 0.23 11.70
C PHE A 141 -8.90 -0.49 12.86
N LYS A 142 -8.81 -1.82 12.86
CA LYS A 142 -9.29 -2.69 13.94
C LYS A 142 -8.10 -3.18 14.74
N ASP A 143 -8.10 -2.93 16.03
CA ASP A 143 -7.05 -3.36 16.96
C ASP A 143 -7.61 -4.30 18.02
N LYS A 144 -6.92 -5.41 18.28
CA LYS A 144 -7.29 -6.41 19.26
C LYS A 144 -6.05 -7.05 19.89
N TYR A 145 -6.08 -7.28 21.18
CA TYR A 145 -5.12 -8.14 21.85
C TYR A 145 -5.66 -9.56 22.00
N VAL A 146 -4.89 -10.56 21.57
CA VAL A 146 -5.23 -11.99 21.68
C VAL A 146 -4.38 -12.63 22.77
N LYS A 147 -5.02 -12.96 23.88
CA LYS A 147 -4.35 -13.49 25.10
C LYS A 147 -3.64 -14.81 24.87
N SER A 148 -4.28 -15.76 24.16
CA SER A 148 -3.74 -17.09 23.93
C SER A 148 -2.39 -17.05 23.25
N ASP A 149 -2.19 -16.09 22.37
CA ASP A 149 -1.03 -16.00 21.48
C ASP A 149 -0.06 -14.93 21.94
N ASN A 150 -0.43 -14.13 22.95
CA ASN A 150 0.32 -12.93 23.39
C ASN A 150 0.61 -11.99 22.21
N GLU A 151 -0.40 -11.71 21.41
CA GLU A 151 -0.29 -10.95 20.17
C GLU A 151 -1.18 -9.70 20.18
N ASN A 152 -0.69 -8.61 19.62
CA ASN A 152 -1.52 -7.54 19.07
C ASN A 152 -1.89 -7.94 17.63
N VAL A 153 -3.16 -7.91 17.32
CA VAL A 153 -3.68 -8.15 15.98
C VAL A 153 -4.29 -6.85 15.48
N GLY A 154 -3.67 -6.29 14.45
CA GLY A 154 -4.16 -5.15 13.73
C GLY A 154 -4.75 -5.56 12.39
N ALA A 155 -5.82 -4.92 11.96
CA ALA A 155 -6.40 -5.17 10.66
C ALA A 155 -6.93 -3.89 10.02
N LEU A 156 -6.72 -3.75 8.72
CA LEU A 156 -7.35 -2.74 7.90
C LEU A 156 -8.65 -3.29 7.34
N THR A 157 -9.73 -2.53 7.45
CA THR A 157 -11.05 -2.85 6.89
C THR A 157 -11.74 -1.55 6.42
N LEU A 158 -12.92 -1.65 5.84
CA LEU A 158 -13.73 -0.48 5.46
C LEU A 158 -14.80 -0.18 6.49
N ASP A 159 -15.25 1.06 6.56
CA ASP A 159 -16.28 1.52 7.49
C ASP A 159 -17.69 1.14 7.04
N TYR A 160 -17.92 -0.16 6.86
CA TYR A 160 -19.25 -0.70 6.60
C TYR A 160 -19.71 -1.64 7.69
N THR A 161 -20.99 -1.58 8.05
CA THR A 161 -21.67 -2.62 8.80
C THR A 161 -22.28 -3.61 7.82
N ASP A 162 -23.36 -3.23 7.16
CA ASP A 162 -24.02 -4.06 6.15
C ASP A 162 -23.68 -3.52 4.75
N VAL A 163 -23.17 -4.37 3.89
CA VAL A 163 -22.84 -4.01 2.52
C VAL A 163 -23.05 -5.20 1.60
N SER A 164 -23.55 -4.94 0.38
CA SER A 164 -23.70 -5.93 -0.66
C SER A 164 -22.90 -5.49 -1.90
N PHE A 165 -22.24 -6.45 -2.50
CA PHE A 165 -21.54 -6.34 -3.77
C PHE A 165 -22.18 -7.29 -4.78
N LYS A 166 -22.25 -6.88 -6.03
CA LYS A 166 -22.63 -7.72 -7.16
C LYS A 166 -21.40 -8.32 -7.83
N ALA A 167 -21.62 -9.34 -8.64
CA ALA A 167 -20.58 -9.82 -9.52
C ALA A 167 -20.03 -8.67 -10.40
N GLY A 168 -18.72 -8.49 -10.41
CA GLY A 168 -18.02 -7.41 -11.08
C GLY A 168 -17.75 -6.16 -10.24
N ASP A 169 -18.44 -6.00 -9.10
CA ASP A 169 -18.08 -4.94 -8.14
C ASP A 169 -16.69 -5.18 -7.56
N SER A 170 -16.03 -4.11 -7.12
CA SER A 170 -14.66 -4.23 -6.62
C SER A 170 -14.36 -3.32 -5.43
N ILE A 171 -13.31 -3.71 -4.69
CA ILE A 171 -12.67 -2.89 -3.65
C ILE A 171 -11.21 -2.72 -4.05
N THR A 172 -10.71 -1.49 -4.06
CA THR A 172 -9.29 -1.20 -4.26
C THR A 172 -8.77 -0.39 -3.08
N VAL A 173 -7.67 -0.85 -2.48
CA VAL A 173 -6.98 -0.12 -1.41
C VAL A 173 -5.50 -0.08 -1.72
N ASP A 174 -4.95 1.13 -1.74
CA ASP A 174 -3.53 1.39 -1.86
C ASP A 174 -2.98 1.88 -0.53
N PHE A 175 -1.90 1.28 -0.08
CA PHE A 175 -1.27 1.66 1.18
C PHE A 175 0.24 1.46 1.16
N ILE A 176 0.92 2.13 2.08
CA ILE A 176 2.34 1.95 2.35
C ILE A 176 2.48 1.27 3.70
N LEU A 177 3.34 0.25 3.78
CA LEU A 177 3.86 -0.25 5.03
C LEU A 177 5.23 0.40 5.28
N LEU A 178 5.35 1.10 6.40
CA LEU A 178 6.53 1.84 6.80
C LEU A 178 7.01 1.35 8.17
N PRO A 179 8.05 0.52 8.26
CA PRO A 179 8.79 0.32 9.50
C PRO A 179 9.70 1.53 9.76
N TRP A 180 9.68 2.05 10.99
CA TRP A 180 10.57 3.15 11.39
C TRP A 180 11.12 2.94 12.80
N GLY A 181 12.37 2.96 12.96
CA GLY A 181 13.03 2.90 14.26
C GLY A 181 12.72 1.66 15.10
N VAL A 182 13.37 1.58 16.23
CA VAL A 182 13.26 0.51 17.23
C VAL A 182 13.28 1.18 18.61
N GLY A 183 12.42 0.72 19.53
CA GLY A 183 12.42 1.20 20.91
C GLY A 183 11.15 1.94 21.32
N ASN A 184 11.19 2.53 22.52
CA ASN A 184 10.07 3.22 23.16
C ASN A 184 9.87 4.66 22.69
N GLU A 185 10.52 5.07 21.62
CA GLU A 185 10.49 6.46 21.20
C GLU A 185 9.13 6.82 20.66
N THR A 186 8.33 7.45 21.50
CA THR A 186 7.06 8.09 21.14
C THR A 186 7.28 9.56 20.82
N THR A 187 8.45 9.89 20.29
CA THR A 187 8.81 11.29 20.06
C THR A 187 7.94 11.91 18.98
N ASP A 188 7.67 13.20 19.11
CA ASP A 188 6.99 14.00 18.09
C ASP A 188 7.66 13.85 16.71
N GLU A 189 8.95 13.54 16.68
CA GLU A 189 9.71 13.33 15.46
C GLU A 189 9.29 12.08 14.70
N ASN A 190 9.09 10.94 15.37
CA ASN A 190 8.62 9.72 14.72
C ASN A 190 7.20 9.90 14.18
N VAL A 191 6.34 10.56 14.94
CA VAL A 191 4.99 10.91 14.50
C VAL A 191 5.04 11.88 13.32
N ARG A 192 5.95 12.83 13.32
CA ARG A 192 6.16 13.79 12.25
C ARG A 192 6.52 13.08 10.94
N THR A 193 7.46 12.15 10.95
CA THR A 193 7.85 11.38 9.75
C THR A 193 6.66 10.67 9.13
N VAL A 194 5.85 9.97 9.92
CA VAL A 194 4.65 9.29 9.42
C VAL A 194 3.64 10.29 8.84
N ARG A 195 3.47 11.45 9.46
CA ARG A 195 2.57 12.50 8.97
C ARG A 195 3.06 13.12 7.67
N GLU A 196 4.36 13.39 7.55
CA GLU A 196 4.96 13.90 6.32
C GLU A 196 4.75 12.90 5.17
N ASP A 197 4.98 11.61 5.41
CA ASP A 197 4.70 10.56 4.43
C ASP A 197 3.22 10.44 4.10
N SER A 198 2.34 10.58 5.09
CA SER A 198 0.89 10.52 4.86
C SER A 198 0.39 11.66 3.97
N ALA A 199 1.02 12.82 4.04
CA ALA A 199 0.69 13.99 3.23
C ALA A 199 1.16 13.87 1.77
N ILE A 200 2.09 12.96 1.45
CA ILE A 200 2.57 12.77 0.08
C ILE A 200 1.44 12.17 -0.77
N LYS A 201 1.11 12.82 -1.88
CA LYS A 201 0.11 12.32 -2.83
C LYS A 201 0.59 11.03 -3.48
N ALA A 202 -0.30 10.07 -3.64
CA ALA A 202 0.00 8.84 -4.37
C ALA A 202 0.41 9.12 -5.82
N ALA A 203 1.41 8.38 -6.32
CA ALA A 203 1.75 8.43 -7.74
C ALA A 203 0.63 7.82 -8.58
N ARG A 204 0.21 8.51 -9.64
CA ARG A 204 -0.87 8.09 -10.52
C ARG A 204 -0.53 8.37 -11.97
N ILE A 205 -1.00 7.51 -12.86
CA ILE A 205 -0.99 7.78 -14.30
C ILE A 205 -2.09 8.79 -14.61
N THR A 206 -1.72 9.97 -15.06
CA THR A 206 -2.67 11.03 -15.45
C THR A 206 -2.95 11.04 -16.94
N LYS A 207 -2.04 10.48 -17.76
CA LYS A 207 -2.20 10.28 -19.22
C LYS A 207 -1.57 8.96 -19.62
N GLY A 208 -2.10 8.29 -20.63
CA GLY A 208 -1.61 7.01 -21.15
C GLY A 208 -2.52 5.83 -20.76
N ASN A 209 -2.11 4.62 -21.17
CA ASN A 209 -2.88 3.40 -20.91
C ASN A 209 -2.53 2.82 -19.53
N SER A 210 -3.19 3.29 -18.50
CA SER A 210 -3.10 2.69 -17.17
C SER A 210 -3.71 1.28 -17.19
N VAL A 211 -3.01 0.31 -16.60
CA VAL A 211 -3.53 -1.06 -16.46
C VAL A 211 -4.57 -1.11 -15.34
N TYR A 212 -4.29 -0.41 -14.25
CA TYR A 212 -5.17 -0.24 -13.10
C TYR A 212 -4.92 1.14 -12.50
N ASP A 213 -5.90 1.69 -11.84
CA ASP A 213 -5.68 2.83 -10.96
C ASP A 213 -5.12 2.31 -9.63
N THR A 214 -3.80 2.11 -9.61
CA THR A 214 -3.07 1.59 -8.47
C THR A 214 -2.08 2.61 -7.95
N TYR A 215 -1.70 2.49 -6.69
CA TYR A 215 -0.64 3.32 -6.10
C TYR A 215 0.69 3.18 -6.84
N VAL A 216 0.98 1.99 -7.33
CA VAL A 216 2.12 1.73 -8.21
C VAL A 216 1.68 2.01 -9.64
N PRO A 217 2.22 3.04 -10.32
CA PRO A 217 1.90 3.32 -11.70
C PRO A 217 2.17 2.11 -12.59
N MET A 218 1.12 1.61 -13.26
CA MET A 218 1.20 0.47 -14.17
C MET A 218 0.67 0.87 -15.53
N VAL A 219 1.48 0.67 -16.57
CA VAL A 219 1.19 1.08 -17.94
C VAL A 219 1.19 -0.12 -18.85
N GLN A 220 0.18 -0.26 -19.70
CA GLN A 220 0.13 -1.27 -20.74
C GLN A 220 0.82 -0.75 -22.02
N ALA A 221 1.90 -1.40 -22.43
CA ALA A 221 2.52 -1.17 -23.73
C ALA A 221 1.60 -1.66 -24.86
N LYS A 222 1.67 -0.97 -25.97
CA LYS A 222 1.06 -1.37 -27.25
C LYS A 222 2.14 -1.38 -28.33
N ASP A 223 2.29 -2.49 -29.02
CA ASP A 223 3.30 -2.65 -30.06
C ASP A 223 4.72 -2.31 -29.55
N ASN A 224 5.04 -2.78 -28.33
CA ASN A 224 6.29 -2.52 -27.61
C ASN A 224 6.59 -1.04 -27.34
N LYS A 225 5.57 -0.19 -27.28
CA LYS A 225 5.69 1.25 -27.01
C LYS A 225 4.70 1.69 -25.96
N ALA A 226 5.08 2.72 -25.20
CA ALA A 226 4.21 3.40 -24.29
C ALA A 226 4.58 4.88 -24.19
N GLU A 227 3.57 5.74 -24.06
CA GLU A 227 3.74 7.14 -23.68
C GLU A 227 2.74 7.42 -22.55
N PHE A 228 3.22 8.00 -21.47
CA PHE A 228 2.40 8.23 -20.29
C PHE A 228 2.93 9.35 -19.41
N THR A 229 2.07 9.92 -18.59
CA THR A 229 2.42 10.93 -17.59
C THR A 229 2.08 10.41 -16.21
N VAL A 230 3.03 10.55 -15.27
CA VAL A 230 2.86 10.26 -13.86
C VAL A 230 2.83 11.56 -13.08
N LYS A 231 1.95 11.67 -12.10
CA LYS A 231 1.90 12.75 -11.12
C LYS A 231 1.75 12.16 -9.72
N GLY A 232 2.30 12.81 -8.72
CA GLY A 232 2.30 12.33 -7.34
C GLY A 232 3.56 11.56 -6.98
N GLY A 233 3.59 11.13 -5.72
CA GLY A 233 4.75 10.47 -5.14
C GLY A 233 5.90 11.43 -4.80
N MET A 234 6.81 10.96 -4.00
CA MET A 234 8.07 11.63 -3.64
C MET A 234 9.19 10.59 -3.62
N ASN A 235 10.42 11.05 -3.83
CA ASN A 235 11.61 10.21 -3.88
C ASN A 235 11.51 9.15 -5.00
N ASN A 236 11.88 7.93 -4.74
CA ASN A 236 11.97 6.87 -5.72
C ASN A 236 10.60 6.26 -6.04
N ILE A 237 10.12 6.56 -7.21
CA ILE A 237 8.82 6.10 -7.71
C ILE A 237 9.06 4.98 -8.72
N ALA A 238 8.58 3.80 -8.39
CA ALA A 238 8.61 2.68 -9.31
C ALA A 238 7.44 2.77 -10.31
N VAL A 239 7.74 2.45 -11.58
CA VAL A 239 6.75 2.33 -12.65
C VAL A 239 6.85 0.96 -13.25
N ARG A 240 5.73 0.27 -13.43
CA ARG A 240 5.64 -1.00 -14.12
C ARG A 240 5.07 -0.83 -15.53
N LEU A 241 5.74 -1.46 -16.47
CA LEU A 241 5.39 -1.46 -17.90
C LEU A 241 5.05 -2.90 -18.29
N ASN A 242 3.84 -3.16 -18.74
CA ASN A 242 3.38 -4.50 -19.06
C ASN A 242 3.26 -4.69 -20.58
N GLY A 243 3.52 -5.91 -21.04
CA GLY A 243 3.11 -6.34 -22.37
C GLY A 243 4.14 -6.17 -23.48
N PHE A 244 5.42 -6.33 -23.21
CA PHE A 244 6.48 -6.33 -24.21
C PHE A 244 6.69 -7.74 -24.78
N THR A 245 7.12 -7.82 -26.05
CA THR A 245 7.36 -9.11 -26.73
C THR A 245 8.79 -9.60 -26.60
N SER A 246 9.73 -8.75 -26.17
CA SER A 246 11.15 -9.06 -26.00
C SER A 246 11.62 -8.81 -24.56
N TYR A 247 12.65 -9.53 -24.13
CA TYR A 247 13.32 -9.30 -22.85
C TYR A 247 14.37 -8.19 -22.89
N GLN A 248 14.66 -7.63 -24.06
CA GLN A 248 15.64 -6.57 -24.18
C GLN A 248 15.16 -5.32 -23.44
N LYS A 249 16.10 -4.62 -22.82
CA LYS A 249 15.80 -3.35 -22.14
C LYS A 249 15.20 -2.37 -23.15
N PRO A 250 14.02 -1.79 -22.87
CA PRO A 250 13.46 -0.74 -23.70
C PRO A 250 14.27 0.57 -23.55
N ASP A 251 14.28 1.38 -24.57
CA ASP A 251 14.74 2.76 -24.48
C ASP A 251 13.68 3.58 -23.75
N ILE A 252 14.11 4.35 -22.76
CA ILE A 252 13.24 5.18 -21.93
C ILE A 252 13.65 6.63 -22.12
N PHE A 253 12.68 7.48 -22.45
CA PHE A 253 12.87 8.92 -22.59
C PHE A 253 11.97 9.65 -21.61
N ILE A 254 12.45 10.78 -21.10
CA ILE A 254 11.69 11.72 -20.28
C ILE A 254 11.52 13.05 -21.04
N LEU A 255 10.35 13.66 -20.92
CA LEU A 255 10.06 14.96 -21.52
C LEU A 255 10.58 16.09 -20.63
N ILE A 256 11.58 16.84 -21.09
CA ILE A 256 12.15 18.00 -20.37
C ILE A 256 12.07 19.22 -21.30
N ASN A 257 11.39 20.26 -20.86
CA ASN A 257 11.23 21.51 -21.61
C ASN A 257 10.70 21.35 -23.05
N GLY A 258 9.88 20.32 -23.28
CA GLY A 258 9.31 20.02 -24.59
C GLY A 258 10.19 19.13 -25.49
N GLU A 259 11.33 18.69 -25.03
CA GLU A 259 12.25 17.80 -25.75
C GLU A 259 12.35 16.43 -25.08
N TRP A 260 12.41 15.35 -25.86
CA TRP A 260 12.66 14.00 -25.37
C TRP A 260 14.14 13.79 -25.11
N VAL A 261 14.48 13.50 -23.87
CA VAL A 261 15.85 13.24 -23.41
C VAL A 261 15.95 11.80 -22.93
N ASP A 262 17.04 11.12 -23.25
CA ASP A 262 17.32 9.78 -22.75
C ASP A 262 17.24 9.77 -21.22
N PHE A 263 16.46 8.83 -20.69
CA PHE A 263 16.39 8.60 -19.26
C PHE A 263 17.40 7.51 -18.88
N ASP A 264 18.57 7.95 -18.42
CA ASP A 264 19.65 7.04 -18.01
C ASP A 264 19.32 6.39 -16.66
N LEU A 265 18.98 5.10 -16.71
CA LEU A 265 18.70 4.31 -15.51
C LEU A 265 19.97 4.02 -14.69
N SER A 266 21.16 4.11 -15.27
CA SER A 266 22.43 3.81 -14.60
C SER A 266 22.86 4.93 -13.65
N SER A 267 22.37 6.14 -13.82
CA SER A 267 22.72 7.31 -13.00
C SER A 267 21.96 7.39 -11.68
N ALA A 268 20.86 6.66 -11.55
CA ALA A 268 20.07 6.60 -10.33
C ALA A 268 20.64 5.58 -9.34
N ASN A 269 21.58 6.02 -8.49
CA ASN A 269 22.07 5.31 -7.31
C ASN A 269 22.90 4.03 -7.52
N GLY A 270 23.50 3.80 -8.69
CA GLY A 270 24.44 2.68 -8.89
C GLY A 270 23.78 1.30 -9.00
N TYR A 271 22.49 1.24 -9.17
CA TYR A 271 21.74 0.04 -9.55
C TYR A 271 21.37 0.12 -11.03
N ASP A 272 21.35 -1.05 -11.69
CA ASP A 272 20.66 -1.18 -12.98
C ASP A 272 19.17 -0.95 -12.70
N GLY A 273 18.72 0.29 -12.80
CA GLY A 273 17.42 0.78 -12.29
C GLY A 273 16.20 0.20 -13.00
N TYR A 274 16.28 -1.04 -13.50
CA TYR A 274 15.13 -1.74 -14.08
C TYR A 274 15.14 -3.22 -13.71
N THR A 275 13.95 -3.82 -13.75
CA THR A 275 13.75 -5.27 -13.60
C THR A 275 12.92 -5.80 -14.75
N VAL A 276 13.12 -7.10 -15.07
CA VAL A 276 12.40 -7.81 -16.13
C VAL A 276 11.69 -9.01 -15.53
N TYR A 277 10.44 -9.20 -15.85
CA TYR A 277 9.63 -10.34 -15.46
C TYR A 277 8.96 -10.95 -16.69
N TYR A 278 8.96 -12.28 -16.79
CA TYR A 278 8.24 -13.01 -17.84
C TYR A 278 6.89 -13.49 -17.35
N ASP A 279 5.81 -12.94 -17.91
CA ASP A 279 4.45 -13.40 -17.67
C ASP A 279 4.18 -14.65 -18.54
N LYS A 280 4.24 -15.82 -17.92
CA LYS A 280 4.07 -17.12 -18.61
C LYS A 280 2.66 -17.30 -19.18
N ASP A 281 1.66 -16.71 -18.54
CA ASP A 281 0.27 -16.89 -18.94
C ASP A 281 -0.05 -16.09 -20.22
N LYS A 282 0.63 -14.96 -20.38
CA LYS A 282 0.49 -14.09 -21.56
C LYS A 282 1.57 -14.29 -22.61
N GLY A 283 2.70 -14.91 -22.24
CA GLY A 283 3.87 -15.02 -23.12
C GLY A 283 4.55 -13.68 -23.38
N LEU A 284 4.46 -12.74 -22.46
CA LEU A 284 4.95 -11.37 -22.59
C LEU A 284 5.92 -11.03 -21.45
N TYR A 285 6.69 -9.96 -21.66
CA TYR A 285 7.61 -9.44 -20.67
C TYR A 285 7.06 -8.16 -20.06
N ASP A 286 7.23 -8.03 -18.75
CA ASP A 286 6.96 -6.82 -17.97
C ASP A 286 8.29 -6.24 -17.52
N PHE A 287 8.38 -4.91 -17.54
CA PHE A 287 9.53 -4.17 -17.03
C PHE A 287 9.11 -3.30 -15.87
N SER A 288 10.05 -3.00 -14.99
CA SER A 288 9.88 -1.93 -14.00
C SER A 288 11.12 -1.07 -13.99
N PHE A 289 10.92 0.23 -13.82
CA PHE A 289 12.00 1.16 -13.58
C PHE A 289 11.64 2.13 -12.47
N VAL A 290 12.63 2.81 -11.93
CA VAL A 290 12.46 3.79 -10.86
C VAL A 290 12.91 5.15 -11.35
N TYR A 291 12.14 6.19 -11.03
CA TYR A 291 12.56 7.58 -11.23
C TYR A 291 12.44 8.36 -9.92
N THR A 292 13.21 9.43 -9.77
CA THR A 292 13.17 10.28 -8.57
C THR A 292 12.21 11.45 -8.79
N SER A 293 11.18 11.54 -7.95
CA SER A 293 10.29 12.69 -7.85
C SER A 293 10.72 13.59 -6.72
N THR A 294 10.90 14.87 -7.00
CA THR A 294 11.25 15.90 -6.00
C THR A 294 10.05 16.72 -5.53
N ASP A 295 8.91 16.55 -6.18
CA ASP A 295 7.70 17.30 -5.90
C ASP A 295 6.46 16.47 -6.32
N SER A 296 5.58 16.19 -5.38
CA SER A 296 4.37 15.40 -5.62
C SER A 296 3.32 16.11 -6.49
N ASP A 297 3.46 17.39 -6.76
CA ASP A 297 2.60 18.14 -7.68
C ASP A 297 3.15 18.22 -9.10
N LYS A 298 4.42 17.82 -9.31
CA LYS A 298 5.06 17.81 -10.62
C LYS A 298 4.60 16.62 -11.46
N GLU A 299 4.42 16.87 -12.76
CA GLU A 299 4.17 15.83 -13.76
C GLU A 299 5.49 15.40 -14.41
N TYR A 300 5.63 14.10 -14.60
CA TYR A 300 6.74 13.47 -15.33
C TYR A 300 6.17 12.68 -16.48
N THR A 301 6.58 13.03 -17.69
CA THR A 301 6.10 12.35 -18.90
C THR A 301 7.21 11.49 -19.49
N PHE A 302 6.89 10.24 -19.77
CA PHE A 302 7.82 9.25 -20.29
C PHE A 302 7.35 8.71 -21.63
N LYS A 303 8.32 8.38 -22.49
CA LYS A 303 8.13 7.60 -23.71
C LYS A 303 9.04 6.39 -23.66
N ILE A 304 8.49 5.23 -23.99
CA ILE A 304 9.14 3.94 -23.93
C ILE A 304 9.07 3.31 -25.32
N GLU A 305 10.19 2.83 -25.83
CA GLU A 305 10.29 2.18 -27.14
C GLU A 305 11.21 0.95 -27.06
N GLN A 306 10.82 -0.15 -27.72
CA GLN A 306 11.61 -1.37 -27.80
C GLN A 306 11.66 -1.88 -29.23
#